data_f2ddc13c96c3da09983e8bfccbb6401c
#
_entry.id   f2ddc13c96c3da09983e8bfccbb6401c
#
_cell.length_a   1.000
_cell.length_b   1.000
_cell.length_c   1.000
_cell.angle_alpha   90.00
_cell.angle_beta   90.00
_cell.angle_gamma   90.00
#
_symmetry.space_group_name_H-M   'P 1'
#
loop_
_entity.id
_entity.type
_entity.pdbx_description
1 polymer ?
#
loop_
_entity_poly.entity_id
_entity_poly.type
_entity_poly.pdbx_seq_one_letter_code
_entity_poly.pdbx_strand_id
1 'polypeptide(L)'
;MECFGRLMAGLAPWLSLPDDNTTEGTHRKQLREWALKSYVNAVDPKSPDYLLWRQEGQTLVDAAYIAESFLRGYDALWTPLDSLTKQRYINEFTQLRRVDPSYSNWLLFSATVESFLRKAGAPSDTYRISSSLRKIEEWYVGDGWYSDGPNFAFDYYNSFVIHPMYIESLEIITEAGKHKNIWNMPGCDYQKAITRAQRFGMILERLISPEGTLPVVGRSITYRTGSLQTLALLAWRKWLPKELTNGQIRAGMTAVIERMFGNDRNFNEKGFLTLGFNGSQPGISDYYTNNGSLYMASLAFLPLGLPADDPFWTDAAQPWTSKKAWDGDDFPRDHRCRLGRWTCESGCGPAPLPGR
;
A
#
# COMPACT_ATOMS: atom_id res chain seq x y z
N MET A 1 -13.01 4.19 -12.71
CA MET A 1 -12.04 3.08 -12.50
C MET A 1 -11.15 3.36 -11.30
N GLU A 2 -10.52 4.51 -11.22
CA GLU A 2 -9.57 4.90 -10.18
C GLU A 2 -10.13 4.79 -8.76
N CYS A 3 -11.30 5.41 -8.49
CA CYS A 3 -11.97 5.32 -7.19
C CYS A 3 -12.20 3.87 -6.77
N PHE A 4 -12.77 3.05 -7.66
CA PHE A 4 -13.08 1.66 -7.38
C PHE A 4 -11.83 0.85 -7.05
N GLY A 5 -10.79 0.92 -7.90
CA GLY A 5 -9.55 0.17 -7.68
C GLY A 5 -8.87 0.53 -6.35
N ARG A 6 -8.69 1.82 -6.09
CA ARG A 6 -8.03 2.30 -4.86
C ARG A 6 -8.81 1.95 -3.60
N LEU A 7 -10.12 2.19 -3.61
CA LEU A 7 -10.99 1.82 -2.48
C LEU A 7 -10.92 0.32 -2.19
N MET A 8 -11.05 -0.49 -3.24
CA MET A 8 -11.03 -1.95 -3.09
C MET A 8 -9.67 -2.49 -2.64
N ALA A 9 -8.56 -1.90 -3.09
CA ALA A 9 -7.23 -2.28 -2.63
C ALA A 9 -7.04 -2.04 -1.11
N GLY A 10 -7.66 -0.98 -0.58
CA GLY A 10 -7.65 -0.69 0.86
C GLY A 10 -8.57 -1.59 1.68
N LEU A 11 -9.75 -1.93 1.13
CA LEU A 11 -10.76 -2.71 1.84
C LEU A 11 -10.60 -4.23 1.70
N ALA A 12 -9.88 -4.71 0.70
CA ALA A 12 -9.77 -6.14 0.39
C ALA A 12 -9.39 -7.01 1.60
N PRO A 13 -8.44 -6.63 2.46
CA PRO A 13 -8.13 -7.41 3.66
C PRO A 13 -9.31 -7.53 4.61
N TRP A 14 -10.01 -6.44 4.88
CA TRP A 14 -11.17 -6.44 5.77
C TRP A 14 -12.34 -7.23 5.21
N LEU A 15 -12.63 -7.08 3.92
CA LEU A 15 -13.66 -7.87 3.23
C LEU A 15 -13.34 -9.37 3.19
N SER A 16 -12.09 -9.74 3.43
CA SER A 16 -11.63 -11.14 3.45
C SER A 16 -11.79 -11.82 4.80
N LEU A 17 -12.12 -11.07 5.86
CA LEU A 17 -12.38 -11.69 7.17
C LEU A 17 -13.60 -12.63 7.12
N PRO A 18 -13.59 -13.72 7.91
CA PRO A 18 -14.72 -14.63 8.03
C PRO A 18 -16.00 -13.91 8.44
N ASP A 19 -17.15 -14.46 8.02
CA ASP A 19 -18.45 -13.99 8.47
C ASP A 19 -18.62 -14.26 9.97
N ASP A 20 -19.20 -13.30 10.65
CA ASP A 20 -19.58 -13.39 12.06
C ASP A 20 -20.93 -12.68 12.29
N ASN A 21 -21.49 -12.85 13.49
CA ASN A 21 -22.80 -12.30 13.85
C ASN A 21 -22.74 -10.93 14.53
N THR A 22 -21.57 -10.26 14.48
CA THR A 22 -21.42 -8.89 15.00
C THR A 22 -22.08 -7.88 14.05
N THR A 23 -22.35 -6.68 14.53
CA THR A 23 -22.82 -5.58 13.69
C THR A 23 -21.81 -5.28 12.56
N GLU A 24 -20.52 -5.29 12.89
CA GLU A 24 -19.45 -5.12 11.90
C GLU A 24 -19.43 -6.25 10.87
N GLY A 25 -19.50 -7.52 11.33
CA GLY A 25 -19.52 -8.68 10.44
C GLY A 25 -20.69 -8.68 9.47
N THR A 26 -21.88 -8.30 9.95
CA THR A 26 -23.08 -8.14 9.12
C THR A 26 -22.87 -7.06 8.05
N HIS A 27 -22.32 -5.90 8.44
CA HIS A 27 -22.02 -4.80 7.51
C HIS A 27 -20.95 -5.18 6.50
N ARG A 28 -19.88 -5.84 6.94
CA ARG A 28 -18.80 -6.34 6.09
C ARG A 28 -19.32 -7.33 5.03
N LYS A 29 -20.19 -8.26 5.44
CA LYS A 29 -20.82 -9.22 4.51
C LYS A 29 -21.62 -8.49 3.43
N GLN A 30 -22.44 -7.53 3.80
CA GLN A 30 -23.22 -6.73 2.85
C GLN A 30 -22.30 -5.98 1.87
N LEU A 31 -21.26 -5.34 2.37
CA LEU A 31 -20.31 -4.61 1.52
C LEU A 31 -19.50 -5.56 0.61
N ARG A 32 -19.18 -6.76 1.07
CA ARG A 32 -18.54 -7.77 0.22
C ARG A 32 -19.47 -8.23 -0.91
N GLU A 33 -20.75 -8.44 -0.65
CA GLU A 33 -21.74 -8.75 -1.69
C GLU A 33 -21.84 -7.63 -2.74
N TRP A 34 -21.86 -6.37 -2.31
CA TRP A 34 -21.83 -5.23 -3.21
C TRP A 34 -20.52 -5.16 -4.01
N ALA A 35 -19.40 -5.40 -3.36
CA ALA A 35 -18.10 -5.44 -4.02
C ALA A 35 -18.06 -6.51 -5.12
N LEU A 36 -18.50 -7.74 -4.83
CA LEU A 36 -18.56 -8.83 -5.81
C LEU A 36 -19.44 -8.47 -7.01
N LYS A 37 -20.62 -7.88 -6.76
CA LYS A 37 -21.48 -7.38 -7.82
C LYS A 37 -20.80 -6.28 -8.65
N SER A 38 -20.10 -5.38 -7.98
CA SER A 38 -19.36 -4.31 -8.65
C SER A 38 -18.23 -4.86 -9.53
N TYR A 39 -17.50 -5.88 -9.06
CA TYR A 39 -16.48 -6.56 -9.89
C TYR A 39 -17.10 -7.22 -11.14
N VAL A 40 -18.27 -7.84 -11.01
CA VAL A 40 -18.96 -8.40 -12.19
C VAL A 40 -19.33 -7.29 -13.18
N ASN A 41 -19.96 -6.23 -12.70
CA ASN A 41 -20.41 -5.11 -13.53
C ASN A 41 -19.22 -4.40 -14.21
N ALA A 42 -18.11 -4.26 -13.50
CA ALA A 42 -16.91 -3.55 -13.97
C ALA A 42 -16.32 -4.09 -15.28
N VAL A 43 -16.56 -5.37 -15.60
CA VAL A 43 -16.05 -6.04 -16.79
C VAL A 43 -17.17 -6.59 -17.70
N ASP A 44 -18.43 -6.33 -17.39
CA ASP A 44 -19.54 -6.70 -18.27
C ASP A 44 -19.83 -5.56 -19.27
N PRO A 45 -19.54 -5.75 -20.58
CA PRO A 45 -19.78 -4.71 -21.60
C PRO A 45 -21.25 -4.28 -21.72
N LYS A 46 -22.18 -5.05 -21.15
CA LYS A 46 -23.62 -4.73 -21.13
C LYS A 46 -24.03 -3.95 -19.88
N SER A 47 -23.16 -3.87 -18.88
CA SER A 47 -23.44 -3.14 -17.65
C SER A 47 -23.29 -1.63 -17.87
N PRO A 48 -24.17 -0.79 -17.31
CA PRO A 48 -23.96 0.66 -17.28
C PRO A 48 -22.72 1.04 -16.43
N ASP A 49 -22.26 0.14 -15.56
CA ASP A 49 -21.09 0.32 -14.70
C ASP A 49 -19.80 -0.27 -15.31
N TYR A 50 -19.83 -0.65 -16.60
CA TYR A 50 -18.63 -1.14 -17.29
C TYR A 50 -17.52 -0.10 -17.24
N LEU A 51 -16.34 -0.48 -16.76
CA LEU A 51 -15.22 0.44 -16.60
C LEU A 51 -14.50 0.70 -17.93
N LEU A 52 -13.85 1.85 -18.00
CA LEU A 52 -13.17 2.32 -19.21
C LEU A 52 -11.77 1.70 -19.35
N TRP A 53 -11.70 0.39 -19.59
CA TRP A 53 -10.47 -0.40 -19.64
C TRP A 53 -9.52 -0.04 -20.79
N ARG A 54 -10.01 0.63 -21.82
CA ARG A 54 -9.28 0.81 -23.10
C ARG A 54 -8.90 2.26 -23.37
N GLN A 55 -8.90 3.08 -22.34
CA GLN A 55 -8.36 4.43 -22.44
C GLN A 55 -6.84 4.44 -22.30
N GLU A 56 -6.24 5.62 -22.30
CA GLU A 56 -4.78 5.81 -22.30
C GLU A 56 -4.12 5.46 -20.95
N GLY A 57 -2.87 5.88 -20.75
CA GLY A 57 -1.95 5.49 -19.70
C GLY A 57 -2.54 5.33 -18.28
N GLN A 58 -3.44 6.22 -17.85
CA GLN A 58 -4.06 6.16 -16.51
C GLN A 58 -4.79 4.83 -16.26
N THR A 59 -5.32 4.19 -17.30
CA THR A 59 -5.98 2.88 -17.17
C THR A 59 -5.07 1.81 -16.56
N LEU A 60 -3.77 1.85 -16.85
CA LEU A 60 -2.80 0.92 -16.27
C LEU A 60 -2.69 1.12 -14.74
N VAL A 61 -2.68 2.38 -14.30
CA VAL A 61 -2.63 2.73 -12.86
C VAL A 61 -3.87 2.19 -12.15
N ASP A 62 -5.04 2.50 -12.69
CA ASP A 62 -6.32 2.12 -12.07
C ASP A 62 -6.51 0.61 -12.03
N ALA A 63 -6.12 -0.07 -13.11
CA ALA A 63 -6.16 -1.53 -13.20
C ALA A 63 -5.20 -2.20 -12.22
N ALA A 64 -4.04 -1.59 -11.95
CA ALA A 64 -3.09 -2.11 -10.98
C ALA A 64 -3.69 -2.16 -9.56
N TYR A 65 -4.46 -1.16 -9.15
CA TYR A 65 -5.15 -1.19 -7.85
C TYR A 65 -6.27 -2.23 -7.82
N ILE A 66 -6.97 -2.47 -8.95
CA ILE A 66 -7.93 -3.58 -9.03
C ILE A 66 -7.19 -4.92 -8.91
N ALA A 67 -6.07 -5.09 -9.58
CA ALA A 67 -5.23 -6.29 -9.47
C ALA A 67 -4.70 -6.48 -8.03
N GLU A 68 -4.24 -5.39 -7.39
CA GLU A 68 -3.79 -5.39 -6.00
C GLU A 68 -4.90 -5.80 -5.03
N SER A 69 -6.14 -5.33 -5.25
CA SER A 69 -7.29 -5.76 -4.45
C SER A 69 -7.55 -7.27 -4.54
N PHE A 70 -7.39 -7.86 -5.72
CA PHE A 70 -7.47 -9.30 -5.89
C PHE A 70 -6.28 -10.04 -5.28
N LEU A 71 -5.07 -9.48 -5.32
CA LEU A 71 -3.91 -10.07 -4.66
C LEU A 71 -4.11 -10.12 -3.14
N ARG A 72 -4.67 -9.07 -2.55
CA ARG A 72 -4.91 -8.92 -1.10
C ARG A 72 -6.13 -9.70 -0.60
N GLY A 73 -7.14 -9.85 -1.44
CA GLY A 73 -8.39 -10.54 -1.10
C GLY A 73 -8.74 -11.70 -2.05
N TYR A 74 -7.76 -12.50 -2.45
CA TYR A 74 -7.91 -13.49 -3.51
C TYR A 74 -9.08 -14.45 -3.27
N ASP A 75 -9.16 -15.04 -2.09
CA ASP A 75 -10.18 -16.03 -1.78
C ASP A 75 -11.58 -15.43 -1.61
N ALA A 76 -11.67 -14.19 -1.12
CA ALA A 76 -12.94 -13.52 -0.87
C ALA A 76 -13.47 -12.73 -2.07
N LEU A 77 -12.59 -12.23 -2.95
CA LEU A 77 -12.98 -11.31 -4.03
C LEU A 77 -12.76 -11.86 -5.43
N TRP A 78 -11.74 -12.72 -5.64
CA TRP A 78 -11.48 -13.33 -6.94
C TRP A 78 -12.10 -14.73 -7.07
N THR A 79 -11.87 -15.59 -6.08
CA THR A 79 -12.31 -17.00 -6.13
C THR A 79 -13.83 -17.15 -6.36
N PRO A 80 -14.71 -16.33 -5.75
CA PRO A 80 -16.16 -16.44 -5.92
C PRO A 80 -16.70 -15.98 -7.29
N LEU A 81 -15.91 -15.24 -8.07
CA LEU A 81 -16.34 -14.75 -9.38
C LEU A 81 -16.59 -15.93 -10.35
N ASP A 82 -17.60 -15.82 -11.19
CA ASP A 82 -17.87 -16.81 -12.23
C ASP A 82 -16.79 -16.82 -13.32
N SER A 83 -16.76 -17.91 -14.10
CA SER A 83 -15.71 -18.12 -15.10
C SER A 83 -15.70 -17.07 -16.21
N LEU A 84 -16.88 -16.53 -16.61
CA LEU A 84 -16.98 -15.51 -17.63
C LEU A 84 -16.40 -14.19 -17.12
N THR A 85 -16.76 -13.79 -15.92
CA THR A 85 -16.22 -12.60 -15.26
C THR A 85 -14.69 -12.69 -15.12
N LYS A 86 -14.16 -13.84 -14.65
CA LYS A 86 -12.72 -14.07 -14.56
C LYS A 86 -12.04 -13.95 -15.93
N GLN A 87 -12.61 -14.55 -16.97
CA GLN A 87 -12.06 -14.46 -18.33
C GLN A 87 -12.05 -13.03 -18.85
N ARG A 88 -13.08 -12.25 -18.56
CA ARG A 88 -13.16 -10.83 -18.94
C ARG A 88 -12.04 -10.02 -18.27
N TYR A 89 -11.81 -10.21 -16.95
CA TYR A 89 -10.67 -9.57 -16.25
C TYR A 89 -9.33 -9.96 -16.86
N ILE A 90 -9.10 -11.25 -17.09
CA ILE A 90 -7.86 -11.73 -17.72
C ILE A 90 -7.65 -11.06 -19.08
N ASN A 91 -8.70 -10.93 -19.87
CA ASN A 91 -8.63 -10.28 -21.18
C ASN A 91 -8.29 -8.79 -21.03
N GLU A 92 -8.99 -8.05 -20.17
CA GLU A 92 -8.74 -6.61 -19.99
C GLU A 92 -7.34 -6.35 -19.42
N PHE A 93 -6.89 -7.11 -18.43
CA PHE A 93 -5.53 -7.01 -17.90
C PHE A 93 -4.46 -7.33 -18.95
N THR A 94 -4.67 -8.35 -19.77
CA THR A 94 -3.76 -8.69 -20.88
C THR A 94 -3.68 -7.57 -21.92
N GLN A 95 -4.78 -6.90 -22.20
CA GLN A 95 -4.82 -5.77 -23.15
C GLN A 95 -4.03 -4.54 -22.64
N LEU A 96 -3.76 -4.43 -21.35
CA LEU A 96 -2.93 -3.34 -20.79
C LEU A 96 -1.46 -3.42 -21.18
N ARG A 97 -1.01 -4.54 -21.77
CA ARG A 97 0.33 -4.66 -22.35
C ARG A 97 0.61 -3.66 -23.48
N ARG A 98 -0.45 -3.09 -24.08
CA ARG A 98 -0.34 -2.00 -25.06
C ARG A 98 0.12 -0.67 -24.45
N VAL A 99 -0.06 -0.50 -23.12
CA VAL A 99 0.35 0.71 -22.41
C VAL A 99 1.81 0.60 -22.04
N ASP A 100 2.60 1.55 -22.50
CA ASP A 100 4.00 1.69 -22.11
C ASP A 100 4.06 2.48 -20.79
N PRO A 101 4.50 1.88 -19.67
CA PRO A 101 4.54 2.57 -18.40
C PRO A 101 5.64 3.64 -18.40
N SER A 102 5.36 4.81 -17.84
CA SER A 102 6.36 5.83 -17.59
C SER A 102 7.54 5.27 -16.80
N TYR A 103 8.74 5.76 -17.07
CA TYR A 103 9.99 5.30 -16.44
C TYR A 103 10.12 5.85 -15.01
N SER A 104 9.25 5.35 -14.12
CA SER A 104 9.03 5.79 -12.74
C SER A 104 8.38 4.64 -11.94
N ASN A 105 7.72 4.95 -10.82
CA ASN A 105 6.86 4.00 -10.08
C ASN A 105 5.83 3.29 -10.97
N TRP A 106 5.50 3.82 -12.15
CA TRP A 106 4.56 3.22 -13.09
C TRP A 106 4.99 1.83 -13.57
N LEU A 107 6.27 1.51 -13.52
CA LEU A 107 6.76 0.15 -13.78
C LEU A 107 6.12 -0.87 -12.84
N LEU A 108 5.84 -0.47 -11.59
CA LEU A 108 5.18 -1.33 -10.61
C LEU A 108 3.71 -1.59 -10.93
N PHE A 109 3.00 -0.65 -11.56
CA PHE A 109 1.63 -0.91 -12.01
C PHE A 109 1.60 -2.05 -13.04
N SER A 110 2.52 -2.01 -13.99
CA SER A 110 2.68 -3.10 -14.96
C SER A 110 3.03 -4.43 -14.27
N ALA A 111 3.98 -4.40 -13.31
CA ALA A 111 4.39 -5.59 -12.57
C ALA A 111 3.24 -6.18 -11.73
N THR A 112 2.42 -5.33 -11.10
CA THR A 112 1.29 -5.75 -10.25
C THR A 112 0.20 -6.45 -11.08
N VAL A 113 -0.16 -5.89 -12.24
CA VAL A 113 -1.14 -6.52 -13.16
C VAL A 113 -0.64 -7.90 -13.62
N GLU A 114 0.62 -8.00 -14.04
CA GLU A 114 1.20 -9.27 -14.48
C GLU A 114 1.38 -10.27 -13.32
N SER A 115 1.68 -9.79 -12.12
CA SER A 115 1.76 -10.62 -10.91
C SER A 115 0.40 -11.22 -10.56
N PHE A 116 -0.67 -10.43 -10.69
CA PHE A 116 -2.02 -10.96 -10.53
C PHE A 116 -2.35 -12.02 -11.60
N LEU A 117 -2.08 -11.76 -12.88
CA LEU A 117 -2.30 -12.75 -13.95
C LEU A 117 -1.56 -14.05 -13.64
N ARG A 118 -0.32 -13.98 -13.16
CA ARG A 118 0.45 -15.15 -12.71
C ARG A 118 -0.22 -15.89 -11.57
N LYS A 119 -0.68 -15.18 -10.53
CA LYS A 119 -1.39 -15.79 -9.39
C LYS A 119 -2.70 -16.46 -9.82
N ALA A 120 -3.40 -15.86 -10.76
CA ALA A 120 -4.65 -16.37 -11.32
C ALA A 120 -4.46 -17.59 -12.26
N GLY A 121 -3.22 -18.00 -12.52
CA GLY A 121 -2.90 -19.10 -13.44
C GLY A 121 -3.07 -18.73 -14.92
N ALA A 122 -3.18 -17.45 -15.24
CA ALA A 122 -3.28 -16.95 -16.60
C ALA A 122 -1.90 -16.69 -17.22
N PRO A 123 -1.78 -16.63 -18.56
CA PRO A 123 -0.53 -16.25 -19.22
C PRO A 123 -0.05 -14.88 -18.76
N SER A 124 1.07 -14.82 -18.05
CA SER A 124 1.68 -13.60 -17.53
C SER A 124 2.99 -13.27 -18.26
N ASP A 125 3.28 -11.98 -18.40
CA ASP A 125 4.55 -11.50 -18.94
C ASP A 125 5.59 -11.39 -17.82
N THR A 126 6.36 -12.45 -17.64
CA THR A 126 7.41 -12.54 -16.62
C THR A 126 8.51 -11.49 -16.83
N TYR A 127 8.77 -11.09 -18.09
CA TYR A 127 9.77 -10.06 -18.37
C TYR A 127 9.33 -8.70 -17.87
N ARG A 128 8.05 -8.33 -18.02
CA ARG A 128 7.48 -7.10 -17.45
C ARG A 128 7.63 -7.07 -15.94
N ILE A 129 7.33 -8.16 -15.24
CA ILE A 129 7.53 -8.25 -13.79
C ILE A 129 9.01 -8.07 -13.46
N SER A 130 9.87 -8.91 -14.03
CA SER A 130 11.29 -8.95 -13.67
C SER A 130 12.06 -7.68 -14.04
N SER A 131 11.78 -7.07 -15.19
CA SER A 131 12.43 -5.82 -15.61
C SER A 131 12.01 -4.65 -14.72
N SER A 132 10.73 -4.56 -14.34
CA SER A 132 10.23 -3.55 -13.43
C SER A 132 10.88 -3.67 -12.04
N LEU A 133 10.90 -4.88 -11.46
CA LEU A 133 11.48 -5.10 -10.14
C LEU A 133 12.98 -4.80 -10.10
N ARG A 134 13.73 -5.22 -11.15
CA ARG A 134 15.16 -4.87 -11.27
C ARG A 134 15.38 -3.36 -11.29
N LYS A 135 14.54 -2.65 -12.01
CA LYS A 135 14.68 -1.20 -12.11
C LYS A 135 14.38 -0.49 -10.80
N ILE A 136 13.35 -0.92 -10.08
CA ILE A 136 13.09 -0.41 -8.72
C ILE A 136 14.26 -0.72 -7.79
N GLU A 137 14.84 -1.92 -7.86
CA GLU A 137 16.03 -2.27 -7.08
C GLU A 137 17.22 -1.34 -7.36
N GLU A 138 17.47 -0.98 -8.62
CA GLU A 138 18.51 -0.04 -9.02
C GLU A 138 18.26 1.39 -8.47
N TRP A 139 17.01 1.76 -8.26
CA TRP A 139 16.62 3.06 -7.73
C TRP A 139 16.61 3.13 -6.20
N TYR A 140 17.08 2.11 -5.51
CA TYR A 140 17.22 2.19 -4.06
C TYR A 140 18.34 3.17 -3.68
N VAL A 141 17.97 4.22 -2.93
CA VAL A 141 18.90 5.30 -2.53
C VAL A 141 19.44 5.13 -1.11
N GLY A 142 18.95 4.13 -0.37
CA GLY A 142 19.37 3.87 1.00
C GLY A 142 18.34 4.26 2.03
N ASP A 143 18.56 3.83 3.26
CA ASP A 143 17.76 4.17 4.46
C ASP A 143 16.24 3.95 4.31
N GLY A 144 15.86 2.91 3.56
CA GLY A 144 14.47 2.57 3.28
C GLY A 144 13.83 3.32 2.11
N TRP A 145 14.53 4.25 1.46
CA TRP A 145 13.99 5.05 0.36
C TRP A 145 14.38 4.52 -1.01
N TYR A 146 13.45 4.65 -1.93
CA TYR A 146 13.65 4.46 -3.37
C TYR A 146 13.43 5.78 -4.09
N SER A 147 14.21 6.02 -5.15
CA SER A 147 13.91 7.08 -6.11
C SER A 147 12.69 6.69 -6.96
N ASP A 148 11.88 7.66 -7.33
CA ASP A 148 10.76 7.47 -8.26
C ASP A 148 11.20 7.84 -9.68
N GLY A 149 11.94 6.95 -10.28
CA GLY A 149 12.65 7.19 -11.53
C GLY A 149 14.10 7.64 -11.32
N PRO A 150 14.75 8.22 -12.34
CA PRO A 150 16.15 8.61 -12.28
C PRO A 150 16.47 9.70 -11.26
N ASN A 151 15.47 10.52 -10.91
CA ASN A 151 15.65 11.66 -10.00
C ASN A 151 14.90 11.41 -8.69
N PHE A 152 15.61 11.53 -7.56
CA PHE A 152 15.00 11.39 -6.26
C PHE A 152 14.05 12.57 -5.96
N ALA A 153 12.85 12.24 -5.47
CA ALA A 153 11.89 13.19 -4.92
C ALA A 153 11.53 12.80 -3.49
N PHE A 154 11.59 13.74 -2.58
CA PHE A 154 11.15 13.53 -1.21
C PHE A 154 9.64 13.72 -1.12
N ASP A 155 8.90 12.64 -1.27
CA ASP A 155 7.44 12.59 -1.23
C ASP A 155 6.95 11.24 -0.67
N TYR A 156 5.65 11.04 -0.59
CA TYR A 156 5.06 9.81 -0.05
C TYR A 156 4.90 8.67 -1.07
N TYR A 157 5.46 8.77 -2.29
CA TYR A 157 5.33 7.68 -3.28
C TYR A 157 5.99 6.37 -2.85
N ASN A 158 6.99 6.43 -1.97
CA ASN A 158 7.51 5.24 -1.32
C ASN A 158 6.43 4.50 -0.52
N SER A 159 5.48 5.21 0.08
CA SER A 159 4.35 4.62 0.80
C SER A 159 3.14 4.36 -0.11
N PHE A 160 2.81 5.29 -1.02
CA PHE A 160 1.63 5.15 -1.90
C PHE A 160 1.74 3.97 -2.87
N VAL A 161 2.94 3.66 -3.37
CA VAL A 161 3.13 2.72 -4.48
C VAL A 161 4.33 1.81 -4.27
N ILE A 162 5.54 2.39 -4.00
CA ILE A 162 6.79 1.67 -4.26
C ILE A 162 6.94 0.46 -3.32
N HIS A 163 6.95 0.66 -2.01
CA HIS A 163 7.09 -0.47 -1.07
C HIS A 163 5.98 -1.50 -1.21
N PRO A 164 4.67 -1.13 -1.19
CA PRO A 164 3.61 -2.12 -1.28
C PRO A 164 3.67 -2.97 -2.54
N MET A 165 3.65 -2.35 -3.71
CA MET A 165 3.58 -3.08 -4.97
C MET A 165 4.88 -3.82 -5.31
N TYR A 166 6.05 -3.28 -4.88
CA TYR A 166 7.33 -3.96 -5.02
C TYR A 166 7.37 -5.26 -4.22
N ILE A 167 6.97 -5.22 -2.95
CA ILE A 167 6.94 -6.39 -2.06
C ILE A 167 5.91 -7.41 -2.55
N GLU A 168 4.69 -6.98 -2.87
CA GLU A 168 3.61 -7.87 -3.29
C GLU A 168 3.93 -8.53 -4.65
N SER A 169 4.58 -7.82 -5.57
CA SER A 169 5.06 -8.42 -6.82
C SER A 169 6.23 -9.39 -6.59
N LEU A 170 7.17 -9.08 -5.69
CA LEU A 170 8.23 -10.00 -5.29
C LEU A 170 7.66 -11.26 -4.63
N GLU A 171 6.67 -11.11 -3.77
CA GLU A 171 6.00 -12.24 -3.12
C GLU A 171 5.49 -13.26 -4.15
N ILE A 172 4.86 -12.79 -5.20
CA ILE A 172 4.31 -13.65 -6.26
C ILE A 172 5.42 -14.32 -7.08
N ILE A 173 6.42 -13.56 -7.53
CA ILE A 173 7.44 -14.10 -8.44
C ILE A 173 8.46 -14.98 -7.70
N THR A 174 8.64 -14.76 -6.40
CA THR A 174 9.54 -15.58 -5.57
C THR A 174 8.80 -16.64 -4.76
N GLU A 175 7.49 -16.78 -4.92
CA GLU A 175 6.64 -17.66 -4.11
C GLU A 175 6.89 -17.45 -2.60
N ALA A 176 6.72 -16.21 -2.16
CA ALA A 176 6.96 -15.78 -0.78
C ALA A 176 8.39 -16.06 -0.27
N GLY A 177 9.38 -15.87 -1.14
CA GLY A 177 10.80 -16.00 -0.80
C GLY A 177 11.34 -17.44 -0.85
N LYS A 178 10.55 -18.43 -1.28
CA LYS A 178 11.06 -19.80 -1.51
C LYS A 178 12.15 -19.84 -2.58
N HIS A 179 12.04 -18.96 -3.54
CA HIS A 179 13.01 -18.81 -4.62
C HIS A 179 13.71 -17.46 -4.51
N LYS A 180 14.90 -17.44 -3.90
CA LYS A 180 15.79 -16.27 -3.94
C LYS A 180 16.36 -16.14 -5.35
N ASN A 181 16.49 -14.95 -5.87
CA ASN A 181 17.12 -14.69 -7.17
C ASN A 181 16.50 -15.44 -8.36
N ILE A 182 15.19 -15.64 -8.39
CA ILE A 182 14.52 -16.12 -9.60
C ILE A 182 15.00 -15.26 -10.79
N TRP A 183 15.27 -15.92 -11.90
CA TRP A 183 15.61 -15.28 -13.19
C TRP A 183 16.85 -14.39 -13.17
N ASN A 184 17.87 -14.71 -12.38
CA ASN A 184 19.07 -13.88 -12.25
C ASN A 184 18.74 -12.39 -12.00
N MET A 185 17.88 -12.12 -11.02
CA MET A 185 17.60 -10.77 -10.55
C MET A 185 18.49 -10.41 -9.36
N PRO A 186 19.75 -9.97 -9.59
CA PRO A 186 20.65 -9.63 -8.49
C PRO A 186 20.04 -8.50 -7.66
N GLY A 187 20.04 -8.68 -6.35
CA GLY A 187 19.52 -7.68 -5.45
C GLY A 187 18.02 -7.72 -5.19
N CYS A 188 17.22 -8.27 -6.08
CA CYS A 188 15.78 -8.47 -5.87
C CYS A 188 15.56 -9.65 -4.91
N ASP A 189 15.33 -9.35 -3.65
CA ASP A 189 15.12 -10.34 -2.59
C ASP A 189 13.90 -9.91 -1.76
N TYR A 190 12.98 -10.86 -1.55
CA TYR A 190 11.71 -10.59 -0.86
C TYR A 190 11.92 -10.14 0.59
N GLN A 191 12.79 -10.84 1.34
CA GLN A 191 13.07 -10.50 2.72
C GLN A 191 13.79 -9.15 2.86
N LYS A 192 14.69 -8.86 1.93
CA LYS A 192 15.38 -7.58 1.86
C LYS A 192 14.40 -6.42 1.59
N ALA A 193 13.42 -6.63 0.70
CA ALA A 193 12.39 -5.63 0.44
C ALA A 193 11.55 -5.34 1.70
N ILE A 194 11.17 -6.38 2.45
CA ILE A 194 10.49 -6.23 3.75
C ILE A 194 11.35 -5.44 4.73
N THR A 195 12.64 -5.78 4.86
CA THR A 195 13.58 -5.06 5.76
C THR A 195 13.70 -3.58 5.42
N ARG A 196 13.72 -3.24 4.12
CA ARG A 196 13.72 -1.85 3.67
C ARG A 196 12.41 -1.13 3.96
N ALA A 197 11.28 -1.81 3.79
CA ALA A 197 9.97 -1.27 4.17
C ALA A 197 9.86 -1.06 5.70
N GLN A 198 10.42 -1.96 6.51
CA GLN A 198 10.52 -1.80 7.96
C GLN A 198 11.31 -0.53 8.31
N ARG A 199 12.47 -0.32 7.67
CA ARG A 199 13.26 0.90 7.88
C ARG A 199 12.51 2.16 7.46
N PHE A 200 11.87 2.14 6.31
CA PHE A 200 11.01 3.25 5.87
C PHE A 200 9.85 3.48 6.85
N GLY A 201 9.21 2.42 7.32
CA GLY A 201 8.13 2.48 8.31
C GLY A 201 8.56 3.11 9.63
N MET A 202 9.78 2.80 10.11
CA MET A 202 10.35 3.44 11.31
C MET A 202 10.51 4.96 11.13
N ILE A 203 10.93 5.40 9.95
CA ILE A 203 11.03 6.84 9.63
C ILE A 203 9.64 7.45 9.54
N LEU A 204 8.73 6.81 8.83
CA LEU A 204 7.36 7.29 8.66
C LEU A 204 6.62 7.44 10.00
N GLU A 205 6.79 6.50 10.92
CA GLU A 205 6.24 6.57 12.28
C GLU A 205 6.75 7.80 13.02
N ARG A 206 8.06 8.10 12.93
CA ARG A 206 8.69 9.26 13.55
C ARG A 206 8.25 10.59 12.94
N LEU A 207 7.75 10.58 11.70
CA LEU A 207 7.18 11.77 11.06
C LEU A 207 5.77 12.08 11.57
N ILE A 208 5.11 11.19 12.28
CA ILE A 208 3.82 11.49 12.92
C ILE A 208 4.11 12.46 14.08
N SER A 209 3.61 13.69 13.99
CA SER A 209 3.77 14.70 15.05
C SER A 209 3.05 14.27 16.34
N PRO A 210 3.40 14.85 17.51
CA PRO A 210 2.67 14.59 18.76
C PRO A 210 1.15 14.81 18.65
N GLU A 211 0.70 15.71 17.77
CA GLU A 211 -0.71 16.06 17.54
C GLU A 211 -1.38 15.16 16.50
N GLY A 212 -0.71 14.12 15.99
CA GLY A 212 -1.28 13.23 14.98
C GLY A 212 -1.35 13.85 13.59
N THR A 213 -0.31 14.59 13.17
CA THR A 213 -0.18 15.10 11.79
C THR A 213 1.04 14.53 11.10
N LEU A 214 1.04 14.57 9.77
CA LEU A 214 2.20 14.26 8.93
C LEU A 214 2.69 15.51 8.21
N PRO A 215 3.99 15.63 7.91
CA PRO A 215 4.51 16.71 7.08
C PRO A 215 3.80 16.81 5.74
N VAL A 216 3.43 18.02 5.35
CA VAL A 216 2.80 18.29 4.05
C VAL A 216 3.92 18.54 3.05
N VAL A 217 4.46 17.46 2.47
CA VAL A 217 5.61 17.50 1.58
C VAL A 217 5.36 16.72 0.29
N GLY A 218 5.95 17.19 -0.80
CA GLY A 218 5.88 16.53 -2.09
C GLY A 218 4.54 16.68 -2.80
N ARG A 219 4.37 15.89 -3.84
CA ARG A 219 3.17 15.83 -4.69
C ARG A 219 2.13 14.86 -4.12
N SER A 220 0.92 14.90 -4.64
CA SER A 220 -0.18 13.97 -4.31
C SER A 220 -0.57 13.97 -2.82
N ILE A 221 -0.36 15.08 -2.12
CA ILE A 221 -0.74 15.19 -0.69
C ILE A 221 -2.23 15.03 -0.47
N THR A 222 -3.04 15.25 -1.50
CA THR A 222 -4.49 15.02 -1.51
C THR A 222 -4.88 13.56 -1.32
N TYR A 223 -3.93 12.62 -1.40
CA TYR A 223 -4.14 11.20 -1.07
C TYR A 223 -4.23 10.95 0.45
N ARG A 224 -4.06 11.99 1.24
CA ARG A 224 -4.34 12.01 2.70
C ARG A 224 -3.65 10.87 3.44
N THR A 225 -4.44 10.06 4.16
CA THR A 225 -3.96 8.91 4.95
C THR A 225 -3.32 7.80 4.12
N GLY A 226 -3.42 7.83 2.79
CA GLY A 226 -2.68 6.91 1.93
C GLY A 226 -1.16 6.94 2.19
N SER A 227 -0.63 8.07 2.69
CA SER A 227 0.78 8.18 3.15
C SER A 227 1.16 7.15 4.22
N LEU A 228 0.18 6.60 4.95
CA LEU A 228 0.40 5.57 5.99
C LEU A 228 0.41 4.13 5.43
N GLN A 229 0.22 3.92 4.12
CA GLN A 229 0.03 2.58 3.56
C GLN A 229 1.15 1.62 3.93
N THR A 230 2.41 2.04 3.92
CA THR A 230 3.53 1.13 4.28
C THR A 230 3.44 0.70 5.74
N LEU A 231 3.11 1.60 6.69
CA LEU A 231 2.88 1.21 8.09
C LEU A 231 1.68 0.26 8.21
N ALA A 232 0.60 0.56 7.49
CA ALA A 232 -0.60 -0.27 7.46
C ALA A 232 -0.30 -1.68 6.93
N LEU A 233 0.48 -1.78 5.86
CA LEU A 233 0.92 -3.06 5.28
C LEU A 233 1.78 -3.85 6.26
N LEU A 234 2.77 -3.21 6.89
CA LEU A 234 3.64 -3.86 7.89
C LEU A 234 2.84 -4.39 9.07
N ALA A 235 1.85 -3.63 9.57
CA ALA A 235 0.98 -4.05 10.64
C ALA A 235 0.10 -5.23 10.23
N TRP A 236 -0.60 -5.12 9.10
CA TRP A 236 -1.49 -6.18 8.59
C TRP A 236 -0.74 -7.48 8.32
N ARG A 237 0.46 -7.39 7.71
CA ARG A 237 1.29 -8.56 7.38
C ARG A 237 2.11 -9.07 8.55
N LYS A 238 2.00 -8.45 9.74
CA LYS A 238 2.78 -8.79 10.96
C LYS A 238 4.30 -8.70 10.73
N TRP A 239 4.71 -7.69 9.97
CA TRP A 239 6.10 -7.40 9.65
C TRP A 239 6.65 -6.17 10.37
N LEU A 240 5.97 -5.69 11.42
CA LEU A 240 6.50 -4.58 12.20
C LEU A 240 7.90 -4.92 12.74
N PRO A 241 8.87 -4.00 12.66
CA PRO A 241 10.17 -4.20 13.29
C PRO A 241 10.02 -4.21 14.82
N LYS A 242 10.96 -4.82 15.51
CA LYS A 242 10.92 -4.99 16.98
C LYS A 242 10.79 -3.66 17.75
N GLU A 243 11.29 -2.58 17.17
CA GLU A 243 11.28 -1.23 17.74
C GLU A 243 9.89 -0.58 17.71
N LEU A 244 8.96 -1.12 16.92
CA LEU A 244 7.61 -0.59 16.74
C LEU A 244 6.57 -1.60 17.25
N THR A 245 5.95 -1.30 18.40
CA THR A 245 4.90 -2.16 18.96
C THR A 245 3.57 -1.95 18.24
N ASN A 246 2.69 -2.96 18.27
CA ASN A 246 1.34 -2.87 17.72
C ASN A 246 0.56 -1.68 18.30
N GLY A 247 0.55 -1.53 19.63
CA GLY A 247 -0.16 -0.46 20.32
C GLY A 247 0.35 0.94 19.95
N GLN A 248 1.67 1.08 19.70
CA GLN A 248 2.30 2.31 19.27
C GLN A 248 1.87 2.68 17.83
N ILE A 249 1.97 1.72 16.90
CA ILE A 249 1.58 1.94 15.51
C ILE A 249 0.09 2.22 15.38
N ARG A 250 -0.75 1.44 16.06
CA ARG A 250 -2.19 1.68 16.10
C ARG A 250 -2.51 3.09 16.60
N ALA A 251 -1.92 3.51 17.73
CA ALA A 251 -2.17 4.82 18.31
C ALA A 251 -1.74 5.96 17.38
N GLY A 252 -0.54 5.89 16.80
CA GLY A 252 -0.05 6.90 15.86
C GLY A 252 -0.89 6.99 14.58
N MET A 253 -1.21 5.85 13.97
CA MET A 253 -2.07 5.82 12.79
C MET A 253 -3.48 6.34 13.07
N THR A 254 -4.09 5.93 14.20
CA THR A 254 -5.41 6.39 14.62
C THR A 254 -5.43 7.90 14.81
N ALA A 255 -4.41 8.47 15.48
CA ALA A 255 -4.31 9.92 15.66
C ALA A 255 -4.30 10.68 14.33
N VAL A 256 -3.57 10.20 13.31
CA VAL A 256 -3.57 10.81 11.97
C VAL A 256 -4.94 10.67 11.30
N ILE A 257 -5.56 9.49 11.39
CA ILE A 257 -6.87 9.22 10.78
C ILE A 257 -7.95 10.09 11.44
N GLU A 258 -7.99 10.19 12.77
CA GLU A 258 -8.93 11.05 13.50
C GLU A 258 -8.70 12.52 13.17
N ARG A 259 -7.44 12.97 13.11
CA ARG A 259 -7.14 14.34 12.73
C ARG A 259 -7.62 14.67 11.32
N MET A 260 -7.54 13.72 10.39
CA MET A 260 -7.97 13.87 9.01
C MET A 260 -9.50 13.77 8.87
N PHE A 261 -10.12 12.76 9.47
CA PHE A 261 -11.50 12.37 9.21
C PHE A 261 -12.45 12.56 10.41
N GLY A 262 -11.96 13.05 11.54
CA GLY A 262 -12.80 13.32 12.73
C GLY A 262 -13.78 14.50 12.56
N ASN A 263 -13.91 15.02 11.34
CA ASN A 263 -14.88 16.05 10.96
C ASN A 263 -15.31 15.84 9.50
N ASP A 264 -16.47 16.40 9.14
CA ASP A 264 -17.09 16.15 7.83
C ASP A 264 -16.52 17.00 6.68
N ARG A 265 -15.56 17.89 6.94
CA ARG A 265 -15.04 18.83 5.93
C ARG A 265 -14.40 18.16 4.72
N ASN A 266 -13.98 16.90 4.86
CA ASN A 266 -13.37 16.13 3.78
C ASN A 266 -14.38 15.46 2.86
N PHE A 267 -15.68 15.55 3.19
CA PHE A 267 -16.76 14.97 2.40
C PHE A 267 -17.68 16.07 1.86
N ASN A 268 -18.21 15.87 0.68
CA ASN A 268 -19.26 16.73 0.14
C ASN A 268 -20.64 16.27 0.65
N GLU A 269 -21.69 17.03 0.33
CA GLU A 269 -23.08 16.75 0.74
C GLU A 269 -23.59 15.35 0.33
N LYS A 270 -22.95 14.72 -0.66
CA LYS A 270 -23.28 13.37 -1.14
C LYS A 270 -22.41 12.28 -0.51
N GLY A 271 -21.53 12.64 0.45
CA GLY A 271 -20.64 11.70 1.12
C GLY A 271 -19.39 11.29 0.33
N PHE A 272 -19.06 11.98 -0.79
CA PHE A 272 -17.82 11.73 -1.53
C PHE A 272 -16.69 12.64 -1.03
N LEU A 273 -15.46 12.11 -1.08
CA LEU A 273 -14.26 12.87 -0.75
C LEU A 273 -14.13 14.12 -1.64
N THR A 274 -13.84 15.25 -1.01
CA THR A 274 -13.57 16.52 -1.70
C THR A 274 -12.13 16.61 -2.14
N LEU A 275 -11.89 17.28 -3.28
CA LEU A 275 -10.55 17.53 -3.79
C LEU A 275 -9.79 18.47 -2.84
N GLY A 276 -8.72 17.98 -2.21
CA GLY A 276 -7.94 18.72 -1.22
C GLY A 276 -7.26 17.80 -0.21
N PHE A 277 -6.54 18.38 0.72
CA PHE A 277 -5.85 17.69 1.82
C PHE A 277 -6.74 17.62 3.08
N ASN A 278 -7.15 18.77 3.62
CA ASN A 278 -8.03 18.83 4.79
C ASN A 278 -9.22 19.75 4.48
N GLY A 279 -10.22 19.20 3.83
CA GLY A 279 -11.36 19.90 3.28
C GLY A 279 -11.25 20.07 1.76
N SER A 280 -12.08 20.95 1.20
CA SER A 280 -12.04 21.30 -0.22
C SER A 280 -10.96 22.33 -0.48
N GLN A 281 -9.87 21.91 -1.12
CA GLN A 281 -8.68 22.72 -1.42
C GLN A 281 -8.19 22.41 -2.85
N PRO A 282 -8.96 22.71 -3.90
CA PRO A 282 -8.61 22.31 -5.26
C PRO A 282 -7.28 22.90 -5.75
N GLY A 283 -6.87 24.04 -5.22
CA GLY A 283 -5.63 24.72 -5.63
C GLY A 283 -4.33 24.00 -5.23
N ILE A 284 -4.38 23.00 -4.34
CA ILE A 284 -3.21 22.19 -3.96
C ILE A 284 -3.14 20.85 -4.69
N SER A 285 -4.08 20.60 -5.59
CA SER A 285 -4.15 19.34 -6.33
C SER A 285 -3.20 19.39 -7.53
N ASP A 286 -2.48 18.29 -7.73
CA ASP A 286 -1.71 18.12 -8.95
C ASP A 286 -2.66 18.01 -10.16
N TYR A 287 -2.16 18.35 -11.34
CA TYR A 287 -2.97 18.39 -12.59
C TYR A 287 -3.63 17.06 -12.95
N TYR A 288 -3.08 15.93 -12.48
CA TYR A 288 -3.61 14.59 -12.71
C TYR A 288 -4.61 14.14 -11.64
N THR A 289 -4.76 14.89 -10.54
CA THR A 289 -5.60 14.47 -9.40
C THR A 289 -7.06 14.77 -9.68
N ASN A 290 -7.92 13.78 -9.46
CA ASN A 290 -9.36 13.90 -9.52
C ASN A 290 -10.01 13.30 -8.25
N ASN A 291 -11.33 13.36 -8.14
CA ASN A 291 -12.04 12.84 -6.96
C ASN A 291 -11.84 11.34 -6.73
N GLY A 292 -11.61 10.56 -7.78
CA GLY A 292 -11.27 9.14 -7.66
C GLY A 292 -9.92 8.89 -7.03
N SER A 293 -8.96 9.78 -7.29
CA SER A 293 -7.59 9.69 -6.77
C SER A 293 -7.54 9.70 -5.24
N LEU A 294 -8.47 10.39 -4.60
CA LEU A 294 -8.52 10.61 -3.15
C LEU A 294 -8.75 9.33 -2.35
N TYR A 295 -9.32 8.30 -2.99
CA TYR A 295 -9.57 7.00 -2.35
C TYR A 295 -8.30 6.18 -2.07
N MET A 296 -7.12 6.70 -2.43
CA MET A 296 -5.84 6.25 -1.86
C MET A 296 -5.84 6.30 -0.33
N ALA A 297 -6.63 7.20 0.26
CA ALA A 297 -6.78 7.29 1.71
C ALA A 297 -7.20 5.97 2.37
N SER A 298 -7.93 5.11 1.64
CA SER A 298 -8.38 3.79 2.14
C SER A 298 -7.23 2.82 2.42
N LEU A 299 -6.08 3.02 1.83
CA LEU A 299 -4.91 2.15 1.99
C LEU A 299 -4.31 2.19 3.42
N ALA A 300 -4.67 3.20 4.23
CA ALA A 300 -4.36 3.21 5.66
C ALA A 300 -5.17 2.16 6.46
N PHE A 301 -6.23 1.62 5.89
CA PHE A 301 -7.14 0.71 6.58
C PHE A 301 -6.82 -0.78 6.41
N LEU A 302 -5.68 -1.14 5.82
CA LEU A 302 -5.25 -2.54 5.69
C LEU A 302 -5.29 -3.32 7.01
N PRO A 303 -4.95 -2.74 8.19
CA PRO A 303 -5.04 -3.45 9.47
C PRO A 303 -6.45 -3.88 9.88
N LEU A 304 -7.51 -3.30 9.30
CA LEU A 304 -8.88 -3.78 9.52
C LEU A 304 -9.07 -5.25 9.05
N GLY A 305 -8.18 -5.75 8.20
CA GLY A 305 -8.11 -7.17 7.82
C GLY A 305 -7.52 -8.10 8.88
N LEU A 306 -7.19 -7.61 10.08
CA LEU A 306 -6.79 -8.42 11.22
C LEU A 306 -8.02 -8.80 12.06
N PRO A 307 -8.09 -10.04 12.60
CA PRO A 307 -9.15 -10.44 13.53
C PRO A 307 -9.22 -9.52 14.75
N ALA A 308 -10.40 -9.39 15.35
CA ALA A 308 -10.63 -8.50 16.49
C ALA A 308 -9.80 -8.86 17.74
N ASP A 309 -9.39 -10.12 17.88
CA ASP A 309 -8.53 -10.62 18.95
C ASP A 309 -7.02 -10.54 18.64
N ASP A 310 -6.66 -10.00 17.48
CA ASP A 310 -5.25 -9.82 17.11
C ASP A 310 -4.53 -8.86 18.06
N PRO A 311 -3.27 -9.12 18.41
CA PRO A 311 -2.46 -8.22 19.23
C PRO A 311 -2.41 -6.78 18.72
N PHE A 312 -2.56 -6.55 17.43
CA PHE A 312 -2.65 -5.19 16.90
C PHE A 312 -3.82 -4.40 17.53
N TRP A 313 -4.95 -5.07 17.81
CA TRP A 313 -6.12 -4.46 18.43
C TRP A 313 -6.11 -4.54 19.95
N THR A 314 -5.63 -5.66 20.52
CA THR A 314 -5.76 -5.96 21.94
C THR A 314 -4.59 -5.46 22.80
N ASP A 315 -3.42 -5.22 22.22
CA ASP A 315 -2.29 -4.62 22.95
C ASP A 315 -2.69 -3.21 23.43
N ALA A 316 -2.22 -2.85 24.63
CA ALA A 316 -2.45 -1.51 25.16
C ALA A 316 -1.90 -0.43 24.21
N ALA A 317 -2.66 0.66 24.04
CA ALA A 317 -2.22 1.80 23.25
C ALA A 317 -0.95 2.41 23.88
N GLN A 318 0.01 2.77 23.06
CA GLN A 318 1.28 3.38 23.48
C GLN A 318 1.56 4.63 22.66
N PRO A 319 2.16 5.66 23.25
CA PRO A 319 2.58 6.83 22.50
C PRO A 319 3.63 6.43 21.45
N TRP A 320 3.53 7.04 20.27
CA TRP A 320 4.52 6.87 19.20
C TRP A 320 5.78 7.68 19.45
N THR A 321 6.83 7.42 18.70
CA THR A 321 8.17 7.93 18.98
C THR A 321 8.23 9.45 19.10
N SER A 322 7.64 10.19 18.17
CA SER A 322 7.63 11.66 18.22
C SER A 322 6.88 12.17 19.47
N LYS A 323 5.75 11.55 19.82
CA LYS A 323 5.01 11.91 21.03
C LYS A 323 5.84 11.67 22.29
N LYS A 324 6.47 10.49 22.44
CA LYS A 324 7.40 10.23 23.54
C LYS A 324 8.50 11.29 23.64
N ALA A 325 9.13 11.60 22.50
CA ALA A 325 10.24 12.53 22.46
C ALA A 325 9.86 13.94 22.95
N TRP A 326 8.69 14.45 22.55
CA TRP A 326 8.23 15.78 22.95
C TRP A 326 7.62 15.80 24.36
N ASP A 327 7.13 14.66 24.86
CA ASP A 327 6.67 14.51 26.25
C ASP A 327 7.86 14.32 27.23
N GLY A 328 9.08 14.14 26.73
CA GLY A 328 10.31 13.94 27.55
C GLY A 328 10.54 12.49 27.98
N ASP A 329 9.84 11.55 27.39
CA ASP A 329 9.97 10.12 27.65
C ASP A 329 11.14 9.51 26.85
N ASP A 330 11.69 8.41 27.37
CA ASP A 330 12.71 7.64 26.66
C ASP A 330 12.13 6.95 25.42
N PHE A 331 12.90 6.95 24.33
CA PHE A 331 12.58 6.27 23.09
C PHE A 331 13.83 5.69 22.41
N PRO A 332 13.69 4.67 21.55
CA PRO A 332 14.83 4.08 20.85
C PRO A 332 15.54 5.11 19.97
N ARG A 333 16.85 5.21 20.14
CA ARG A 333 17.71 6.08 19.32
C ARG A 333 17.64 5.65 17.86
N ASP A 334 17.50 6.60 16.96
CA ASP A 334 17.59 6.35 15.53
C ASP A 334 19.04 6.12 15.06
N HIS A 335 19.18 5.39 13.96
CA HIS A 335 20.47 5.10 13.36
C HIS A 335 20.33 5.00 11.83
N ARG A 336 21.37 5.40 11.11
CA ARG A 336 21.41 5.20 9.65
C ARG A 336 21.70 3.73 9.32
N CYS A 337 21.02 3.18 8.30
CA CYS A 337 21.46 1.93 7.68
C CYS A 337 22.73 2.17 6.87
N ARG A 338 23.85 1.56 7.26
CA ARG A 338 25.12 1.65 6.51
C ARG A 338 24.99 0.87 5.21
N LEU A 339 25.25 1.52 4.07
CA LEU A 339 25.44 0.85 2.79
C LEU A 339 26.53 -0.23 2.93
N GLY A 340 26.21 -1.50 2.65
CA GLY A 340 27.17 -2.59 2.55
C GLY A 340 27.16 -3.66 3.63
N ARG A 341 26.38 -3.56 4.71
CA ARG A 341 26.09 -4.69 5.60
C ARG A 341 24.58 -4.93 5.65
N TRP A 342 24.18 -6.03 5.10
CA TRP A 342 22.80 -6.44 4.83
C TRP A 342 22.05 -7.00 6.04
N THR A 343 22.52 -6.69 7.24
CA THR A 343 21.83 -7.03 8.47
C THR A 343 21.58 -5.75 9.25
N CYS A 344 20.31 -5.34 9.35
CA CYS A 344 19.86 -4.69 10.56
C CYS A 344 19.97 -5.77 11.67
N GLU A 345 21.18 -6.04 12.14
CA GLU A 345 21.34 -6.81 13.35
C GLU A 345 20.78 -5.96 14.50
N SER A 346 19.64 -6.39 15.00
CA SER A 346 19.16 -6.03 16.33
C SER A 346 20.25 -6.40 17.32
N GLY A 347 21.10 -5.43 17.71
CA GLY A 347 22.13 -5.66 18.69
C GLY A 347 23.46 -4.94 18.47
N CYS A 348 23.46 -3.71 17.98
CA CYS A 348 24.63 -2.85 18.20
C CYS A 348 24.51 -2.20 19.58
N GLY A 349 24.95 -2.94 20.61
CA GLY A 349 25.44 -2.32 21.83
C GLY A 349 26.51 -1.26 21.48
N PRO A 350 26.72 -0.22 22.27
CA PRO A 350 27.71 0.80 22.00
C PRO A 350 29.08 0.13 21.80
N ALA A 351 29.69 0.37 20.63
CA ALA A 351 31.09 0.01 20.45
C ALA A 351 31.90 0.72 21.54
N PRO A 352 32.80 0.01 22.25
CA PRO A 352 33.66 0.64 23.22
C PRO A 352 34.45 1.76 22.53
N LEU A 353 34.41 2.96 23.12
CA LEU A 353 35.24 4.07 22.66
C LEU A 353 36.69 3.62 22.73
N PRO A 354 37.54 3.87 21.71
CA PRO A 354 38.95 3.60 21.83
C PRO A 354 39.50 4.47 23.00
N GLY A 355 40.14 3.79 23.93
CA GLY A 355 40.74 4.43 25.12
C GLY A 355 41.68 5.58 24.71
N ARG A 356 41.61 6.66 25.49
CA ARG A 356 42.61 7.72 25.48
C ARG A 356 43.88 7.23 26.16
#